data_bd3452b7751e87b1865b9db8f4832650
#
_entry.id   bd3452b7751e87b1865b9db8f4832650
#
_cell.length_a   1.000
_cell.length_b   1.000
_cell.length_c   1.000
_cell.angle_alpha   90.00
_cell.angle_beta   90.00
_cell.angle_gamma   90.00
#
_symmetry.space_group_name_H-M   'P 1'
#
loop_
_entity.id
_entity.type
_entity.pdbx_description
1 polymer ?
#
loop_
_entity_poly.entity_id
_entity_poly.type
_entity_poly.pdbx_seq_one_letter_code
_entity_poly.pdbx_strand_id
1 'polypeptide(L)'
;MSKDVVIIRGEALADVAAKLAGEKEIFIVQDENVAHVAAAVAAALGGVKAVIGLKTSEELKTMETAVWVTERLLQADASRGALVLAIGGGITTDIAGFAASMYKRGIRYANIPTTLLAQVDAAIGGKTGVNLHGYKNMLGAFHMPEFTFLTSSVLETLPEKELRCGLAEMLKTFLIGDADAYSRAVSSGFSAKNLDGQDKNGLPSRKNAKIQDELIFRAASIKADIVCRDPLEHGERAVLNLGHTFGHAIEHCSKGEIAHGEAVGMGIILAARLSEGLGLAQKGLAACLEKDFQRVGLETACPYGIDELASAMKKDKKDGRFILLKGIGQPVITTVKEDDLRKYTE
;
A
#
# COMPACT_ATOMS: atom_id res chain seq x y z
N MET A 1 24.13 1.89 1.75
CA MET A 1 23.84 1.81 3.19
C MET A 1 22.38 1.42 3.33
N SER A 2 22.09 0.22 3.86
CA SER A 2 20.72 -0.19 4.18
C SER A 2 20.27 0.70 5.36
N LYS A 3 19.31 1.61 5.11
CA LYS A 3 18.60 2.27 6.22
C LYS A 3 17.51 1.32 6.68
N ASP A 4 17.38 1.14 7.98
CA ASP A 4 16.26 0.37 8.55
C ASP A 4 14.93 1.01 8.16
N VAL A 5 13.91 0.17 7.92
CA VAL A 5 12.55 0.65 7.71
C VAL A 5 11.93 0.92 9.08
N VAL A 6 11.74 2.19 9.41
CA VAL A 6 11.22 2.60 10.72
C VAL A 6 9.72 2.82 10.65
N ILE A 7 8.96 1.97 11.35
CA ILE A 7 7.51 2.10 11.50
C ILE A 7 7.21 2.57 12.92
N ILE A 8 6.43 3.64 13.04
CA ILE A 8 6.01 4.21 14.32
C ILE A 8 4.50 4.09 14.41
N ARG A 9 4.02 3.47 15.49
CA ARG A 9 2.60 3.43 15.82
C ARG A 9 2.26 4.55 16.80
N GLY A 10 1.23 5.34 16.49
CA GLY A 10 0.64 6.32 17.41
C GLY A 10 -0.82 6.00 17.70
N GLU A 11 -1.28 6.28 18.90
CA GLU A 11 -2.72 6.20 19.25
C GLU A 11 -3.47 7.43 18.75
N ALA A 12 -2.78 8.57 18.71
CA ALA A 12 -3.29 9.82 18.19
C ALA A 12 -2.31 10.48 17.21
N LEU A 13 -2.85 11.29 16.32
CA LEU A 13 -2.04 12.02 15.32
C LEU A 13 -1.01 12.96 16.02
N ALA A 14 -1.36 13.51 17.19
CA ALA A 14 -0.45 14.37 17.96
C ALA A 14 0.83 13.65 18.43
N ASP A 15 0.83 12.32 18.50
CA ASP A 15 2.00 11.55 18.96
C ASP A 15 3.20 11.72 18.03
N VAL A 16 2.96 12.11 16.76
CA VAL A 16 4.04 12.41 15.81
C VAL A 16 4.92 13.56 16.28
N ALA A 17 4.38 14.49 17.09
CA ALA A 17 5.14 15.64 17.61
C ALA A 17 6.30 15.19 18.50
N ALA A 18 6.14 14.11 19.28
CA ALA A 18 7.21 13.57 20.11
C ALA A 18 8.39 13.05 19.26
N LYS A 19 8.08 12.44 18.09
CA LYS A 19 9.11 11.97 17.15
C LYS A 19 9.86 13.11 16.47
N LEU A 20 9.19 14.23 16.26
CA LEU A 20 9.72 15.39 15.55
C LEU A 20 10.25 16.48 16.49
N ALA A 21 10.32 16.20 17.78
CA ALA A 21 10.85 17.12 18.77
C ALA A 21 12.30 17.50 18.42
N GLY A 22 12.55 18.83 18.28
CA GLY A 22 13.87 19.35 17.91
C GLY A 22 14.10 19.55 16.41
N GLU A 23 13.23 19.07 15.54
CA GLU A 23 13.29 19.39 14.11
C GLU A 23 12.94 20.85 13.87
N LYS A 24 13.81 21.58 13.16
CA LYS A 24 13.68 23.03 12.97
C LYS A 24 13.07 23.43 11.63
N GLU A 25 13.21 22.59 10.62
CA GLU A 25 12.77 22.87 9.25
C GLU A 25 11.88 21.75 8.75
N ILE A 26 10.59 21.84 9.08
CA ILE A 26 9.58 20.89 8.64
C ILE A 26 8.74 21.55 7.53
N PHE A 27 8.60 20.85 6.42
CA PHE A 27 7.74 21.17 5.30
C PHE A 27 6.70 20.06 5.16
N ILE A 28 5.44 20.41 4.97
CA ILE A 28 4.38 19.45 4.73
C ILE A 28 4.05 19.43 3.24
N VAL A 29 4.03 18.23 2.64
CA VAL A 29 3.42 17.97 1.34
C VAL A 29 2.17 17.14 1.60
N GLN A 30 0.99 17.69 1.32
CA GLN A 30 -0.28 17.08 1.69
C GLN A 30 -1.18 16.83 0.50
N ASP A 31 -2.03 15.81 0.60
CA ASP A 31 -3.24 15.69 -0.21
C ASP A 31 -4.26 16.73 0.25
N GLU A 32 -4.81 17.51 -0.67
CA GLU A 32 -5.82 18.54 -0.35
C GLU A 32 -7.08 17.93 0.27
N ASN A 33 -7.42 16.68 -0.04
CA ASN A 33 -8.57 15.97 0.52
C ASN A 33 -8.44 15.71 2.04
N VAL A 34 -7.22 15.71 2.57
CA VAL A 34 -6.91 15.49 3.98
C VAL A 34 -6.22 16.69 4.64
N ALA A 35 -6.47 17.90 4.15
CA ALA A 35 -5.88 19.13 4.67
C ALA A 35 -6.11 19.33 6.18
N HIS A 36 -7.21 18.81 6.73
CA HIS A 36 -7.49 18.81 8.16
C HIS A 36 -6.47 17.98 8.98
N VAL A 37 -5.98 16.86 8.41
CA VAL A 37 -4.94 16.04 9.04
C VAL A 37 -3.63 16.82 9.12
N ALA A 38 -3.22 17.45 8.01
CA ALA A 38 -2.00 18.26 7.98
C ALA A 38 -2.09 19.49 8.90
N ALA A 39 -3.24 20.14 8.98
CA ALA A 39 -3.47 21.23 9.92
C ALA A 39 -3.32 20.78 11.38
N ALA A 40 -3.85 19.59 11.75
CA ALA A 40 -3.71 19.02 13.08
C ALA A 40 -2.24 18.68 13.40
N VAL A 41 -1.49 18.10 12.44
CA VAL A 41 -0.05 17.84 12.59
C VAL A 41 0.72 19.15 12.77
N ALA A 42 0.49 20.16 11.93
CA ALA A 42 1.16 21.44 12.02
C ALA A 42 0.89 22.14 13.38
N ALA A 43 -0.34 22.07 13.89
CA ALA A 43 -0.71 22.59 15.20
C ALA A 43 0.03 21.84 16.32
N ALA A 44 0.10 20.51 16.28
CA ALA A 44 0.80 19.70 17.27
C ALA A 44 2.32 19.98 17.29
N LEU A 45 2.89 20.37 16.15
CA LEU A 45 4.30 20.75 16.03
C LEU A 45 4.61 22.20 16.45
N GLY A 46 3.60 23.00 16.75
CA GLY A 46 3.77 24.43 17.04
C GLY A 46 4.08 25.28 15.80
N GLY A 47 3.89 24.73 14.60
CA GLY A 47 4.10 25.36 13.30
C GLY A 47 5.07 24.61 12.41
N VAL A 48 5.00 24.92 11.12
CA VAL A 48 5.87 24.36 10.06
C VAL A 48 6.31 25.47 9.12
N LYS A 49 7.36 25.27 8.33
CA LYS A 49 7.91 26.28 7.40
C LYS A 49 6.98 26.57 6.24
N ALA A 50 6.38 25.55 5.65
CA ALA A 50 5.38 25.67 4.61
C ALA A 50 4.52 24.42 4.51
N VAL A 51 3.31 24.57 3.95
CA VAL A 51 2.40 23.50 3.59
C VAL A 51 2.16 23.60 2.08
N ILE A 52 2.43 22.48 1.38
CA ILE A 52 2.31 22.35 -0.07
C ILE A 52 1.16 21.39 -0.34
N GLY A 53 0.03 21.93 -0.84
CA GLY A 53 -1.16 21.14 -1.16
C GLY A 53 -1.05 20.49 -2.54
N LEU A 54 -1.33 19.19 -2.64
CA LEU A 54 -1.43 18.44 -3.88
C LEU A 54 -2.89 18.06 -4.16
N LYS A 55 -3.34 18.32 -5.38
CA LYS A 55 -4.49 17.62 -5.92
C LYS A 55 -4.02 16.24 -6.35
N THR A 56 -4.58 15.21 -5.75
CA THR A 56 -4.12 13.84 -5.98
C THR A 56 -5.06 13.08 -6.90
N SER A 57 -4.52 12.64 -8.02
CA SER A 57 -5.14 11.67 -8.93
C SER A 57 -4.03 10.91 -9.64
N GLU A 58 -4.36 9.77 -10.24
CA GLU A 58 -3.38 8.97 -10.96
C GLU A 58 -2.83 9.73 -12.19
N GLU A 59 -3.64 10.61 -12.82
CA GLU A 59 -3.23 11.45 -13.94
C GLU A 59 -2.24 12.54 -13.52
N LEU A 60 -2.33 12.99 -12.26
CA LEU A 60 -1.44 14.01 -11.70
C LEU A 60 -0.18 13.44 -11.04
N LYS A 61 -0.03 12.11 -11.01
CA LYS A 61 1.19 11.45 -10.53
C LYS A 61 2.27 11.51 -11.62
N THR A 62 2.79 12.72 -11.89
CA THR A 62 3.71 13.01 -13.02
C THR A 62 5.01 13.65 -12.58
N MET A 63 6.00 13.68 -13.49
CA MET A 63 7.26 14.39 -13.26
C MET A 63 7.03 15.88 -13.02
N GLU A 64 6.10 16.50 -13.75
CA GLU A 64 5.76 17.91 -13.63
C GLU A 64 5.28 18.24 -12.21
N THR A 65 4.44 17.36 -11.63
CA THR A 65 3.99 17.51 -10.23
C THR A 65 5.15 17.36 -9.24
N ALA A 66 6.05 16.42 -9.46
CA ALA A 66 7.23 16.26 -8.60
C ALA A 66 8.18 17.48 -8.71
N VAL A 67 8.40 18.00 -9.91
CA VAL A 67 9.17 19.24 -10.13
C VAL A 67 8.49 20.41 -9.44
N TRP A 68 7.18 20.56 -9.60
CA TRP A 68 6.43 21.62 -8.93
C TRP A 68 6.58 21.59 -7.40
N VAL A 69 6.58 20.40 -6.77
CA VAL A 69 6.87 20.27 -5.33
C VAL A 69 8.28 20.78 -5.02
N THR A 70 9.29 20.45 -5.83
CA THR A 70 10.66 20.94 -5.62
C THR A 70 10.77 22.46 -5.76
N GLU A 71 10.02 23.08 -6.67
CA GLU A 71 9.94 24.53 -6.82
C GLU A 71 9.33 25.19 -5.59
N ARG A 72 8.27 24.60 -4.99
CA ARG A 72 7.68 25.12 -3.74
C ARG A 72 8.68 25.03 -2.58
N LEU A 73 9.42 23.92 -2.47
CA LEU A 73 10.48 23.78 -1.47
C LEU A 73 11.58 24.82 -1.66
N LEU A 74 11.97 25.10 -2.91
CA LEU A 74 12.97 26.10 -3.24
C LEU A 74 12.48 27.52 -2.88
N GLN A 75 11.24 27.88 -3.24
CA GLN A 75 10.64 29.17 -2.92
C GLN A 75 10.48 29.43 -1.42
N ALA A 76 10.31 28.34 -0.64
CA ALA A 76 10.23 28.39 0.81
C ALA A 76 11.60 28.21 1.50
N ASP A 77 12.69 28.30 0.74
CA ASP A 77 14.08 28.31 1.21
C ASP A 77 14.47 27.04 1.99
N ALA A 78 13.92 25.87 1.60
CA ALA A 78 14.23 24.60 2.26
C ALA A 78 15.74 24.31 2.19
N SER A 79 16.39 24.07 3.34
CA SER A 79 17.80 23.73 3.40
C SER A 79 18.05 22.23 3.09
N ARG A 80 19.32 21.82 3.02
CA ARG A 80 19.65 20.40 2.92
C ARG A 80 19.30 19.60 4.18
N GLY A 81 19.13 20.28 5.31
CA GLY A 81 18.73 19.68 6.58
C GLY A 81 17.22 19.55 6.76
N ALA A 82 16.43 20.11 5.83
CA ALA A 82 14.98 20.10 5.89
C ALA A 82 14.41 18.67 5.92
N LEU A 83 13.26 18.54 6.58
CA LEU A 83 12.44 17.33 6.59
C LEU A 83 11.11 17.60 5.90
N VAL A 84 10.79 16.80 4.90
CA VAL A 84 9.48 16.79 4.24
C VAL A 84 8.59 15.75 4.91
N LEU A 85 7.42 16.15 5.40
CA LEU A 85 6.36 15.26 5.86
C LEU A 85 5.35 15.08 4.73
N ALA A 86 5.25 13.87 4.19
CA ALA A 86 4.23 13.50 3.22
C ALA A 86 2.97 13.05 3.96
N ILE A 87 1.86 13.79 3.82
CA ILE A 87 0.58 13.50 4.48
C ILE A 87 -0.47 13.23 3.40
N GLY A 88 -0.86 11.96 3.22
CA GLY A 88 -1.80 11.57 2.17
C GLY A 88 -1.75 10.08 1.85
N GLY A 89 -2.39 9.68 0.77
CA GLY A 89 -2.34 8.33 0.23
C GLY A 89 -1.03 8.01 -0.49
N GLY A 90 -0.98 6.83 -1.15
CA GLY A 90 0.19 6.35 -1.88
C GLY A 90 0.70 7.34 -2.95
N ILE A 91 -0.19 8.02 -3.66
CA ILE A 91 0.19 9.02 -4.67
C ILE A 91 0.99 10.16 -4.02
N THR A 92 0.50 10.69 -2.89
CA THR A 92 1.18 11.77 -2.16
C THR A 92 2.54 11.33 -1.64
N THR A 93 2.62 10.15 -1.01
CA THR A 93 3.88 9.64 -0.45
C THR A 93 4.92 9.37 -1.53
N ASP A 94 4.50 8.86 -2.70
CA ASP A 94 5.37 8.61 -3.84
C ASP A 94 5.91 9.92 -4.45
N ILE A 95 5.03 10.89 -4.72
CA ILE A 95 5.43 12.19 -5.28
C ILE A 95 6.35 12.95 -4.31
N ALA A 96 5.97 13.02 -3.03
CA ALA A 96 6.74 13.75 -2.02
C ALA A 96 8.12 13.11 -1.79
N GLY A 97 8.17 11.77 -1.68
CA GLY A 97 9.43 11.03 -1.53
C GLY A 97 10.33 11.17 -2.76
N PHE A 98 9.76 11.14 -3.96
CA PHE A 98 10.52 11.33 -5.20
C PHE A 98 11.02 12.79 -5.33
N ALA A 99 10.19 13.78 -5.05
CA ALA A 99 10.61 15.18 -5.01
C ALA A 99 11.74 15.39 -3.98
N ALA A 100 11.61 14.81 -2.78
CA ALA A 100 12.66 14.88 -1.76
C ALA A 100 13.97 14.21 -2.21
N SER A 101 13.89 13.11 -2.99
CA SER A 101 15.08 12.42 -3.51
C SER A 101 15.85 13.27 -4.51
N MET A 102 15.16 14.12 -5.27
CA MET A 102 15.75 14.99 -6.31
C MET A 102 16.22 16.34 -5.75
N TYR A 103 15.46 16.92 -4.83
CA TYR A 103 15.73 18.27 -4.31
C TYR A 103 17.08 18.32 -3.62
N LYS A 104 17.97 19.25 -4.04
CA LYS A 104 19.35 19.40 -3.53
C LYS A 104 20.16 18.09 -3.49
N ARG A 105 19.87 17.13 -4.39
CA ARG A 105 20.44 15.76 -4.47
C ARG A 105 20.05 14.84 -3.32
N GLY A 106 18.88 15.08 -2.72
CA GLY A 106 18.29 14.30 -1.65
C GLY A 106 18.21 15.07 -0.34
N ILE A 107 16.99 15.25 0.16
CA ILE A 107 16.69 15.71 1.51
C ILE A 107 15.89 14.65 2.25
N ARG A 108 15.81 14.79 3.57
CA ARG A 108 15.06 13.85 4.41
C ARG A 108 13.55 13.98 4.16
N TYR A 109 12.83 12.86 4.27
CA TYR A 109 11.39 12.85 4.27
C TYR A 109 10.85 11.78 5.22
N ALA A 110 9.58 11.90 5.62
CA ALA A 110 8.86 10.93 6.41
C ALA A 110 7.39 10.88 5.95
N ASN A 111 6.72 9.77 6.23
CA ASN A 111 5.34 9.54 5.79
C ASN A 111 4.37 9.52 6.97
N ILE A 112 3.21 10.16 6.76
CA ILE A 112 1.99 10.03 7.56
C ILE A 112 0.88 9.59 6.59
N PRO A 113 0.81 8.28 6.27
CA PRO A 113 -0.13 7.78 5.29
C PRO A 113 -1.57 7.83 5.81
N THR A 114 -2.48 8.36 5.00
CA THR A 114 -3.89 8.57 5.35
C THR A 114 -4.85 7.62 4.65
N THR A 115 -4.35 6.67 3.87
CA THR A 115 -5.14 5.56 3.33
C THR A 115 -4.65 4.23 3.91
N LEU A 116 -5.54 3.25 4.05
CA LEU A 116 -5.16 1.92 4.53
C LEU A 116 -4.10 1.29 3.62
N LEU A 117 -4.27 1.40 2.29
CA LEU A 117 -3.30 0.93 1.31
C LEU A 117 -1.89 1.51 1.55
N ALA A 118 -1.80 2.81 1.82
CA ALA A 118 -0.52 3.43 2.07
C ALA A 118 0.07 3.01 3.42
N GLN A 119 -0.76 2.81 4.46
CA GLN A 119 -0.31 2.37 5.78
C GLN A 119 0.26 0.95 5.78
N VAL A 120 -0.32 0.03 5.00
CA VAL A 120 0.11 -1.38 5.00
C VAL A 120 1.07 -1.71 3.85
N ASP A 121 1.11 -0.85 2.83
CA ASP A 121 1.87 -1.13 1.61
C ASP A 121 2.63 0.08 1.07
N ALA A 122 2.00 1.02 0.37
CA ALA A 122 2.65 1.97 -0.52
C ALA A 122 3.68 2.88 0.16
N ALA A 123 3.44 3.37 1.39
CA ALA A 123 4.37 4.24 2.10
C ALA A 123 5.56 3.50 2.75
N ILE A 124 5.69 2.18 2.55
CA ILE A 124 6.71 1.34 3.19
C ILE A 124 7.66 0.79 2.13
N GLY A 125 8.96 1.01 2.32
CA GLY A 125 9.98 0.37 1.49
C GLY A 125 10.64 1.26 0.46
N GLY A 126 10.43 2.59 0.56
CA GLY A 126 11.22 3.60 -0.13
C GLY A 126 11.16 3.60 -1.64
N LYS A 127 10.24 2.85 -2.26
CA LYS A 127 9.93 3.01 -3.68
C LYS A 127 9.15 4.30 -3.83
N THR A 128 9.72 5.29 -4.47
CA THR A 128 9.08 6.57 -4.75
C THR A 128 9.12 6.83 -6.24
N GLY A 129 8.11 7.48 -6.80
CA GLY A 129 8.12 7.71 -8.23
C GLY A 129 6.82 8.24 -8.80
N VAL A 130 6.86 8.43 -10.11
CA VAL A 130 5.77 9.01 -10.89
C VAL A 130 5.58 8.26 -12.20
N ASN A 131 4.45 8.50 -12.85
CA ASN A 131 4.09 7.89 -14.11
C ASN A 131 4.77 8.61 -15.29
N LEU A 132 4.93 7.90 -16.41
CA LEU A 132 5.46 8.46 -17.64
C LEU A 132 4.69 7.90 -18.83
N HIS A 133 4.11 8.78 -19.65
CA HIS A 133 3.40 8.42 -20.90
C HIS A 133 2.36 7.29 -20.73
N GLY A 134 1.61 7.31 -19.62
CA GLY A 134 0.59 6.31 -19.32
C GLY A 134 1.12 5.01 -18.67
N TYR A 135 2.43 4.89 -18.51
CA TYR A 135 3.03 3.76 -17.77
C TYR A 135 3.21 4.15 -16.30
N LYS A 136 2.67 3.32 -15.40
CA LYS A 136 2.74 3.56 -13.94
C LYS A 136 4.19 3.40 -13.42
N ASN A 137 4.60 4.31 -12.52
CA ASN A 137 5.83 4.24 -11.71
C ASN A 137 7.14 4.07 -12.52
N MET A 138 7.21 4.59 -13.74
CA MET A 138 8.38 4.42 -14.63
C MET A 138 9.55 5.31 -14.26
N LEU A 139 9.31 6.43 -13.62
CA LEU A 139 10.35 7.32 -13.11
C LEU A 139 10.32 7.30 -11.60
N GLY A 140 11.44 6.99 -10.97
CA GLY A 140 11.47 6.90 -9.52
C GLY A 140 12.87 6.71 -8.93
N ALA A 141 12.89 6.67 -7.61
CA ALA A 141 14.09 6.45 -6.83
C ALA A 141 13.78 5.54 -5.62
N PHE A 142 14.78 4.76 -5.22
CA PHE A 142 14.76 4.15 -3.89
C PHE A 142 15.22 5.20 -2.89
N HIS A 143 14.27 5.84 -2.22
CA HIS A 143 14.53 6.84 -1.19
C HIS A 143 13.78 6.46 0.08
N MET A 144 14.50 6.00 1.10
CA MET A 144 13.88 5.52 2.34
C MET A 144 13.40 6.68 3.20
N PRO A 145 12.15 6.66 3.69
CA PRO A 145 11.70 7.64 4.67
C PRO A 145 12.46 7.48 6.00
N GLU A 146 12.64 8.58 6.73
CA GLU A 146 13.18 8.54 8.09
C GLU A 146 12.29 7.70 9.02
N PHE A 147 10.98 7.77 8.80
CA PHE A 147 9.97 6.92 9.43
C PHE A 147 8.65 6.96 8.65
N THR A 148 7.79 5.97 8.91
CA THR A 148 6.38 5.99 8.52
C THR A 148 5.54 5.93 9.80
N PHE A 149 4.74 6.96 10.04
CA PHE A 149 3.88 7.08 11.22
C PHE A 149 2.47 6.57 10.92
N LEU A 150 2.04 5.56 11.65
CA LEU A 150 0.75 4.88 11.46
C LEU A 150 -0.21 5.20 12.60
N THR A 151 -1.43 5.56 12.26
CA THR A 151 -2.57 5.67 13.19
C THR A 151 -3.86 5.42 12.43
N SER A 152 -4.78 4.62 12.99
CA SER A 152 -6.07 4.35 12.37
C SER A 152 -7.01 5.57 12.40
N SER A 153 -6.75 6.54 13.28
CA SER A 153 -7.59 7.73 13.41
C SER A 153 -7.72 8.57 12.13
N VAL A 154 -6.74 8.46 11.22
CA VAL A 154 -6.78 9.17 9.92
C VAL A 154 -7.62 8.44 8.85
N LEU A 155 -8.12 7.23 9.15
CA LEU A 155 -8.90 6.41 8.23
C LEU A 155 -10.41 6.64 8.36
N GLU A 156 -10.87 7.39 9.37
CA GLU A 156 -12.30 7.59 9.65
C GLU A 156 -13.09 8.21 8.49
N THR A 157 -12.43 9.02 7.67
CA THR A 157 -13.03 9.68 6.50
C THR A 157 -12.71 8.98 5.18
N LEU A 158 -12.02 7.83 5.24
CA LEU A 158 -11.58 7.14 4.03
C LEU A 158 -12.77 6.50 3.31
N PRO A 159 -12.97 6.77 2.00
CA PRO A 159 -14.03 6.14 1.21
C PRO A 159 -13.94 4.60 1.24
N GLU A 160 -15.10 3.93 1.26
CA GLU A 160 -15.19 2.47 1.34
C GLU A 160 -14.38 1.75 0.23
N LYS A 161 -14.36 2.30 -0.98
CA LYS A 161 -13.56 1.77 -2.10
C LYS A 161 -12.07 1.75 -1.77
N GLU A 162 -11.54 2.84 -1.23
CA GLU A 162 -10.13 2.97 -0.83
C GLU A 162 -9.80 2.05 0.34
N LEU A 163 -10.76 1.86 1.23
CA LEU A 163 -10.61 0.93 2.34
C LEU A 163 -10.50 -0.52 1.85
N ARG A 164 -11.37 -0.94 0.89
CA ARG A 164 -11.30 -2.27 0.27
C ARG A 164 -9.95 -2.50 -0.40
N CYS A 165 -9.41 -1.50 -1.09
CA CYS A 165 -8.08 -1.59 -1.70
C CYS A 165 -6.99 -1.88 -0.66
N GLY A 166 -6.98 -1.14 0.45
CA GLY A 166 -6.02 -1.37 1.53
C GLY A 166 -6.22 -2.71 2.24
N LEU A 167 -7.48 -3.14 2.41
CA LEU A 167 -7.81 -4.42 3.05
C LEU A 167 -7.30 -5.61 2.24
N ALA A 168 -7.43 -5.57 0.91
CA ALA A 168 -6.90 -6.61 0.04
C ALA A 168 -5.38 -6.74 0.19
N GLU A 169 -4.65 -5.62 0.24
CA GLU A 169 -3.21 -5.58 0.42
C GLU A 169 -2.78 -6.03 1.84
N MET A 170 -3.56 -5.69 2.86
CA MET A 170 -3.33 -6.17 4.22
C MET A 170 -3.47 -7.69 4.30
N LEU A 171 -4.54 -8.26 3.75
CA LEU A 171 -4.76 -9.70 3.70
C LEU A 171 -3.69 -10.39 2.86
N LYS A 172 -3.28 -9.82 1.72
CA LYS A 172 -2.14 -10.31 0.94
C LYS A 172 -0.89 -10.44 1.80
N THR A 173 -0.58 -9.41 2.56
CA THR A 173 0.61 -9.40 3.43
C THR A 173 0.54 -10.48 4.50
N PHE A 174 -0.63 -10.74 5.08
CA PHE A 174 -0.81 -11.83 6.03
C PHE A 174 -0.74 -13.22 5.37
N LEU A 175 -1.28 -13.39 4.16
CA LEU A 175 -1.14 -14.61 3.37
C LEU A 175 0.33 -14.93 3.04
N ILE A 176 1.19 -13.92 3.02
CA ILE A 176 2.64 -14.08 2.79
C ILE A 176 3.36 -14.44 4.09
N GLY A 177 3.02 -13.81 5.22
CA GLY A 177 3.91 -13.82 6.37
C GLY A 177 3.29 -14.13 7.73
N ASP A 178 1.94 -14.25 7.88
CA ASP A 178 1.34 -14.43 9.20
C ASP A 178 -0.09 -15.00 9.13
N ALA A 179 -0.20 -16.33 9.27
CA ALA A 179 -1.48 -17.04 9.23
C ALA A 179 -2.41 -16.68 10.41
N ASP A 180 -1.85 -16.38 11.58
CA ASP A 180 -2.65 -16.01 12.76
C ASP A 180 -3.23 -14.61 12.59
N ALA A 181 -2.44 -13.66 12.07
CA ALA A 181 -2.93 -12.33 11.75
C ALA A 181 -4.00 -12.37 10.65
N TYR A 182 -3.84 -13.25 9.64
CA TYR A 182 -4.85 -13.49 8.62
C TYR A 182 -6.18 -13.94 9.25
N SER A 183 -6.14 -15.00 10.06
CA SER A 183 -7.32 -15.54 10.75
C SER A 183 -8.01 -14.48 11.62
N ARG A 184 -7.24 -13.69 12.36
CA ARG A 184 -7.73 -12.58 13.18
C ARG A 184 -8.39 -11.51 12.33
N ALA A 185 -7.80 -11.11 11.21
CA ALA A 185 -8.35 -10.09 10.31
C ALA A 185 -9.70 -10.52 9.75
N VAL A 186 -9.82 -11.75 9.26
CA VAL A 186 -11.07 -12.30 8.72
C VAL A 186 -12.16 -12.48 9.78
N SER A 187 -11.79 -12.84 11.03
CA SER A 187 -12.75 -13.10 12.13
C SER A 187 -13.12 -11.87 12.96
N SER A 188 -12.30 -10.82 12.92
CA SER A 188 -12.50 -9.62 13.76
C SER A 188 -13.65 -8.72 13.33
N GLY A 189 -14.26 -9.00 12.16
CA GLY A 189 -15.23 -8.09 11.56
C GLY A 189 -14.59 -6.84 10.94
N PHE A 190 -13.27 -6.84 10.77
CA PHE A 190 -12.58 -5.82 9.98
C PHE A 190 -13.12 -5.92 8.54
N SER A 191 -14.01 -5.03 8.20
CA SER A 191 -14.72 -5.04 6.93
C SER A 191 -14.81 -3.63 6.40
N ALA A 192 -14.75 -3.50 5.09
CA ALA A 192 -15.00 -2.25 4.41
C ALA A 192 -16.35 -1.61 4.75
N LYS A 193 -17.32 -2.42 5.19
CA LYS A 193 -18.66 -1.97 5.59
C LYS A 193 -18.76 -1.54 7.08
N ASN A 194 -17.77 -1.83 7.91
CA ASN A 194 -17.86 -1.71 9.37
C ASN A 194 -16.76 -0.83 9.98
N LEU A 195 -16.15 0.07 9.22
CA LEU A 195 -15.30 1.12 9.84
C LEU A 195 -16.15 2.07 10.70
N ASP A 196 -17.42 2.22 10.39
CA ASP A 196 -18.41 2.87 11.26
C ASP A 196 -18.68 2.08 12.54
N GLY A 197 -17.75 1.24 13.00
CA GLY A 197 -17.85 0.38 14.19
C GLY A 197 -18.60 1.04 15.35
N GLN A 198 -19.80 1.46 15.06
CA GLN A 198 -20.75 1.98 16.04
C GLN A 198 -21.22 0.79 16.86
N ASP A 199 -21.05 0.90 18.16
CA ASP A 199 -21.77 0.04 19.08
C ASP A 199 -23.28 0.23 18.88
N LYS A 200 -24.09 -0.56 19.56
CA LYS A 200 -25.57 -0.46 19.52
C LYS A 200 -26.12 0.95 19.82
N ASN A 201 -25.26 1.90 20.22
CA ASN A 201 -25.56 3.27 20.59
C ASN A 201 -24.96 4.31 19.63
N GLY A 202 -24.36 3.88 18.49
CA GLY A 202 -23.78 4.78 17.50
C GLY A 202 -22.40 5.35 17.85
N LEU A 203 -21.73 4.82 18.88
CA LEU A 203 -20.39 5.25 19.28
C LEU A 203 -19.30 4.32 18.66
N PRO A 204 -18.15 4.88 18.24
CA PRO A 204 -17.03 4.06 17.75
C PRO A 204 -16.62 3.05 18.83
N SER A 205 -16.65 1.75 18.49
CA SER A 205 -16.21 0.73 19.43
C SER A 205 -14.69 0.79 19.59
N ARG A 206 -14.20 1.36 20.70
CA ARG A 206 -12.76 1.41 21.04
C ARG A 206 -12.06 0.06 20.94
N LYS A 207 -12.78 -1.04 21.14
CA LYS A 207 -12.24 -2.39 21.02
C LYS A 207 -11.92 -2.75 19.57
N ASN A 208 -12.77 -2.37 18.63
CA ASN A 208 -12.52 -2.60 17.19
C ASN A 208 -11.38 -1.72 16.67
N ALA A 209 -11.33 -0.46 17.06
CA ALA A 209 -10.24 0.44 16.72
C ALA A 209 -8.87 -0.12 17.16
N LYS A 210 -8.75 -0.63 18.37
CA LYS A 210 -7.51 -1.22 18.87
C LYS A 210 -7.08 -2.47 18.07
N ILE A 211 -8.02 -3.34 17.72
CA ILE A 211 -7.74 -4.52 16.88
C ILE A 211 -7.30 -4.08 15.48
N GLN A 212 -7.94 -3.07 14.91
CA GLN A 212 -7.56 -2.50 13.62
C GLN A 212 -6.14 -1.96 13.63
N ASP A 213 -5.78 -1.13 14.62
CA ASP A 213 -4.42 -0.61 14.79
C ASP A 213 -3.38 -1.71 14.91
N GLU A 214 -3.67 -2.78 15.66
CA GLU A 214 -2.76 -3.92 15.80
C GLU A 214 -2.54 -4.65 14.47
N LEU A 215 -3.61 -4.87 13.69
CA LEU A 215 -3.53 -5.55 12.40
C LEU A 215 -2.81 -4.69 11.36
N ILE A 216 -3.10 -3.38 11.29
CA ILE A 216 -2.41 -2.44 10.40
C ILE A 216 -0.92 -2.43 10.71
N PHE A 217 -0.56 -2.26 11.98
CA PHE A 217 0.85 -2.26 12.40
C PHE A 217 1.53 -3.59 12.12
N ARG A 218 0.84 -4.72 12.31
CA ARG A 218 1.38 -6.05 12.02
C ARG A 218 1.65 -6.23 10.53
N ALA A 219 0.74 -5.83 9.64
CA ALA A 219 0.95 -5.87 8.19
C ALA A 219 2.12 -4.99 7.76
N ALA A 220 2.18 -3.76 8.27
CA ALA A 220 3.28 -2.84 8.03
C ALA A 220 4.63 -3.43 8.48
N SER A 221 4.67 -4.08 9.65
CA SER A 221 5.88 -4.71 10.19
C SER A 221 6.35 -5.88 9.31
N ILE A 222 5.46 -6.76 8.86
CA ILE A 222 5.80 -7.86 7.96
C ILE A 222 6.41 -7.32 6.67
N LYS A 223 5.79 -6.30 6.08
CA LYS A 223 6.35 -5.68 4.87
C LYS A 223 7.70 -5.04 5.14
N ALA A 224 7.85 -4.30 6.24
CA ALA A 224 9.11 -3.69 6.63
C ALA A 224 10.23 -4.72 6.77
N ASP A 225 9.96 -5.85 7.42
CA ASP A 225 10.91 -6.95 7.60
C ASP A 225 11.37 -7.54 6.26
N ILE A 226 10.44 -7.76 5.33
CA ILE A 226 10.76 -8.25 3.97
C ILE A 226 11.61 -7.21 3.21
N VAL A 227 11.24 -5.93 3.29
CA VAL A 227 12.00 -4.84 2.66
C VAL A 227 13.40 -4.70 3.26
N CYS A 228 13.57 -4.83 4.57
CA CYS A 228 14.89 -4.77 5.22
C CYS A 228 15.82 -5.88 4.72
N ARG A 229 15.29 -7.09 4.44
CA ARG A 229 16.08 -8.20 3.90
C ARG A 229 16.40 -8.06 2.42
N ASP A 230 15.54 -7.39 1.64
CA ASP A 230 15.73 -7.19 0.20
C ASP A 230 15.27 -5.78 -0.23
N PRO A 231 16.03 -4.71 0.09
CA PRO A 231 15.63 -3.33 -0.17
C PRO A 231 15.42 -3.00 -1.64
N LEU A 232 16.19 -3.64 -2.54
CA LEU A 232 16.20 -3.36 -3.97
C LEU A 232 15.40 -4.36 -4.82
N GLU A 233 14.69 -5.31 -4.16
CA GLU A 233 13.83 -6.31 -4.84
C GLU A 233 14.60 -7.23 -5.80
N HIS A 234 15.74 -7.74 -5.36
CA HIS A 234 16.54 -8.69 -6.16
C HIS A 234 16.08 -10.15 -6.00
N GLY A 235 15.24 -10.46 -5.00
CA GLY A 235 14.84 -11.84 -4.73
C GLY A 235 13.62 -11.98 -3.80
N GLU A 236 13.83 -12.02 -2.49
CA GLU A 236 12.79 -12.32 -1.49
C GLU A 236 11.61 -11.34 -1.54
N ARG A 237 11.88 -10.05 -1.73
CA ARG A 237 10.83 -9.02 -1.78
C ARG A 237 9.79 -9.28 -2.89
N ALA A 238 10.13 -10.07 -3.92
CA ALA A 238 9.18 -10.44 -4.96
C ALA A 238 7.93 -11.14 -4.45
N VAL A 239 7.97 -11.80 -3.25
CA VAL A 239 6.78 -12.44 -2.66
C VAL A 239 5.65 -11.45 -2.40
N LEU A 240 5.96 -10.15 -2.21
CA LEU A 240 4.96 -9.09 -2.06
C LEU A 240 4.07 -8.92 -3.30
N ASN A 241 4.46 -9.50 -4.44
CA ASN A 241 3.66 -9.50 -5.67
C ASN A 241 2.65 -10.66 -5.75
N LEU A 242 2.31 -11.32 -4.63
CA LEU A 242 1.23 -12.32 -4.59
C LEU A 242 -0.07 -11.69 -5.15
N GLY A 243 -0.69 -12.36 -6.12
CA GLY A 243 -1.89 -11.87 -6.80
C GLY A 243 -1.65 -10.80 -7.87
N HIS A 244 -0.52 -10.08 -7.86
CA HIS A 244 -0.27 -8.93 -8.74
C HIS A 244 -0.17 -9.30 -10.22
N THR A 245 0.34 -10.46 -10.58
CA THR A 245 0.43 -10.88 -11.99
C THR A 245 -0.95 -10.94 -12.64
N PHE A 246 -1.93 -11.52 -11.94
CA PHE A 246 -3.33 -11.51 -12.36
C PHE A 246 -3.96 -10.12 -12.15
N GLY A 247 -3.69 -9.48 -11.02
CA GLY A 247 -4.23 -8.16 -10.68
C GLY A 247 -3.92 -7.10 -11.73
N HIS A 248 -2.66 -6.97 -12.16
CA HIS A 248 -2.27 -6.04 -13.23
C HIS A 248 -2.94 -6.36 -14.57
N ALA A 249 -3.12 -7.65 -14.89
CA ALA A 249 -3.86 -8.05 -16.08
C ALA A 249 -5.34 -7.63 -15.98
N ILE A 250 -5.97 -7.80 -14.82
CA ILE A 250 -7.35 -7.36 -14.55
C ILE A 250 -7.46 -5.83 -14.66
N GLU A 251 -6.55 -5.07 -14.05
CA GLU A 251 -6.51 -3.60 -14.18
C GLU A 251 -6.39 -3.17 -15.64
N HIS A 252 -5.53 -3.86 -16.40
CA HIS A 252 -5.35 -3.56 -17.83
C HIS A 252 -6.61 -3.85 -18.65
N CYS A 253 -7.26 -4.99 -18.45
CA CYS A 253 -8.49 -5.37 -19.14
C CYS A 253 -9.65 -4.44 -18.76
N SER A 254 -9.75 -4.03 -17.50
CA SER A 254 -10.78 -3.11 -17.00
C SER A 254 -10.54 -1.64 -17.41
N LYS A 255 -9.40 -1.34 -18.04
CA LYS A 255 -8.99 0.04 -18.37
C LYS A 255 -9.01 0.98 -17.15
N GLY A 256 -8.74 0.43 -15.95
CA GLY A 256 -8.71 1.16 -14.69
C GLY A 256 -10.08 1.33 -14.00
N GLU A 257 -11.14 0.71 -14.48
CA GLU A 257 -12.46 0.72 -13.81
C GLU A 257 -12.42 -0.09 -12.50
N ILE A 258 -11.70 -1.23 -12.49
CA ILE A 258 -11.45 -2.03 -11.29
C ILE A 258 -10.24 -1.43 -10.57
N ALA A 259 -10.43 -1.10 -9.28
CA ALA A 259 -9.36 -0.51 -8.49
C ALA A 259 -8.26 -1.53 -8.18
N HIS A 260 -7.02 -1.04 -7.98
CA HIS A 260 -5.83 -1.87 -7.77
C HIS A 260 -6.03 -2.97 -6.72
N GLY A 261 -6.46 -2.63 -5.51
CA GLY A 261 -6.62 -3.63 -4.45
C GLY A 261 -7.74 -4.62 -4.73
N GLU A 262 -8.82 -4.22 -5.43
CA GLU A 262 -9.88 -5.12 -5.88
C GLU A 262 -9.31 -6.12 -6.90
N ALA A 263 -8.53 -5.65 -7.87
CA ALA A 263 -7.87 -6.49 -8.86
C ALA A 263 -6.85 -7.46 -8.21
N VAL A 264 -6.09 -7.00 -7.23
CA VAL A 264 -5.16 -7.84 -6.46
C VAL A 264 -5.92 -8.90 -5.66
N GLY A 265 -7.05 -8.54 -5.03
CA GLY A 265 -7.92 -9.49 -4.33
C GLY A 265 -8.40 -10.64 -5.23
N MET A 266 -8.95 -10.32 -6.41
CA MET A 266 -9.32 -11.29 -7.43
C MET A 266 -8.12 -12.12 -7.89
N GLY A 267 -6.97 -11.45 -8.09
CA GLY A 267 -5.72 -12.08 -8.51
C GLY A 267 -5.16 -13.08 -7.49
N ILE A 268 -5.37 -12.85 -6.19
CA ILE A 268 -5.00 -13.80 -5.12
C ILE A 268 -5.84 -15.08 -5.24
N ILE A 269 -7.15 -14.96 -5.52
CA ILE A 269 -8.01 -16.14 -5.70
C ILE A 269 -7.58 -16.95 -6.92
N LEU A 270 -7.27 -16.30 -8.04
CA LEU A 270 -6.74 -16.97 -9.23
C LEU A 270 -5.38 -17.64 -8.96
N ALA A 271 -4.49 -16.98 -8.22
CA ALA A 271 -3.21 -17.55 -7.79
C ALA A 271 -3.39 -18.79 -6.89
N ALA A 272 -4.40 -18.78 -6.02
CA ALA A 272 -4.73 -19.92 -5.17
C ALA A 272 -5.28 -21.11 -5.98
N ARG A 273 -6.18 -20.86 -6.95
CA ARG A 273 -6.67 -21.90 -7.89
C ARG A 273 -5.51 -22.52 -8.67
N LEU A 274 -4.61 -21.68 -9.18
CA LEU A 274 -3.41 -22.14 -9.88
C LEU A 274 -2.49 -22.97 -8.96
N SER A 275 -2.35 -22.57 -7.69
CA SER A 275 -1.57 -23.32 -6.68
C SER A 275 -2.14 -24.70 -6.45
N GLU A 276 -3.46 -24.85 -6.35
CA GLU A 276 -4.15 -26.14 -6.22
C GLU A 276 -3.98 -26.99 -7.48
N GLY A 277 -4.16 -26.40 -8.65
CA GLY A 277 -4.05 -27.08 -9.94
C GLY A 277 -2.66 -27.65 -10.19
N LEU A 278 -1.62 -26.94 -9.77
CA LEU A 278 -0.23 -27.36 -9.83
C LEU A 278 0.16 -28.35 -8.69
N GLY A 279 -0.74 -28.64 -7.75
CA GLY A 279 -0.45 -29.51 -6.62
C GLY A 279 0.49 -28.87 -5.58
N LEU A 280 0.67 -27.55 -5.59
CA LEU A 280 1.47 -26.83 -4.60
C LEU A 280 0.70 -26.62 -3.29
N ALA A 281 -0.61 -26.43 -3.38
CA ALA A 281 -1.51 -26.26 -2.24
C ALA A 281 -2.53 -27.39 -2.17
N GLN A 282 -3.09 -27.60 -0.98
CA GLN A 282 -4.21 -28.53 -0.79
C GLN A 282 -5.46 -27.98 -1.50
N LYS A 283 -6.27 -28.89 -2.05
CA LYS A 283 -7.58 -28.55 -2.62
C LYS A 283 -8.48 -27.90 -1.55
N GLY A 284 -9.20 -26.86 -1.95
CA GLY A 284 -10.07 -26.08 -1.08
C GLY A 284 -9.46 -24.80 -0.53
N LEU A 285 -8.17 -24.52 -0.75
CA LEU A 285 -7.53 -23.25 -0.37
C LEU A 285 -8.21 -22.07 -1.07
N ALA A 286 -8.39 -22.13 -2.39
CA ALA A 286 -9.01 -21.06 -3.15
C ALA A 286 -10.43 -20.78 -2.68
N ALA A 287 -11.25 -21.81 -2.49
CA ALA A 287 -12.62 -21.67 -1.99
C ALA A 287 -12.66 -21.11 -0.55
N CYS A 288 -11.70 -21.45 0.29
CA CYS A 288 -11.56 -20.89 1.62
C CYS A 288 -11.25 -19.38 1.56
N LEU A 289 -10.25 -19.01 0.77
CA LEU A 289 -9.85 -17.60 0.60
C LEU A 289 -10.98 -16.77 -0.03
N GLU A 290 -11.68 -17.32 -1.02
CA GLU A 290 -12.82 -16.66 -1.66
C GLU A 290 -13.92 -16.34 -0.64
N LYS A 291 -14.31 -17.33 0.19
CA LYS A 291 -15.28 -17.14 1.26
C LYS A 291 -14.83 -16.11 2.30
N ASP A 292 -13.57 -16.14 2.65
CA ASP A 292 -12.99 -15.21 3.63
C ASP A 292 -12.96 -13.78 3.10
N PHE A 293 -12.56 -13.59 1.83
CA PHE A 293 -12.53 -12.27 1.18
C PHE A 293 -13.94 -11.69 1.04
N GLN A 294 -14.91 -12.50 0.62
CA GLN A 294 -16.33 -12.10 0.58
C GLN A 294 -16.86 -11.70 1.96
N ARG A 295 -16.48 -12.43 3.01
CA ARG A 295 -16.87 -12.11 4.40
C ARG A 295 -16.44 -10.71 4.82
N VAL A 296 -15.27 -10.26 4.39
CA VAL A 296 -14.74 -8.93 4.72
C VAL A 296 -15.14 -7.87 3.69
N GLY A 297 -15.98 -8.21 2.72
CA GLY A 297 -16.56 -7.28 1.75
C GLY A 297 -15.69 -7.01 0.52
N LEU A 298 -14.78 -7.93 0.19
CA LEU A 298 -13.99 -7.87 -1.05
C LEU A 298 -14.65 -8.65 -2.17
N GLU A 299 -14.59 -8.12 -3.38
CA GLU A 299 -14.98 -8.84 -4.60
C GLU A 299 -13.93 -9.90 -4.93
N THR A 300 -14.41 -11.07 -5.39
CA THR A 300 -13.56 -12.23 -5.67
C THR A 300 -13.71 -12.76 -7.08
N ALA A 301 -14.83 -12.43 -7.75
CA ALA A 301 -15.12 -12.88 -9.09
C ALA A 301 -14.39 -12.02 -10.13
N CYS A 302 -13.47 -12.64 -10.88
CA CYS A 302 -12.83 -11.98 -12.01
C CYS A 302 -13.80 -11.97 -13.21
N PRO A 303 -14.12 -10.80 -13.81
CA PRO A 303 -15.05 -10.73 -14.95
C PRO A 303 -14.41 -11.12 -16.30
N TYR A 304 -13.10 -11.39 -16.32
CA TYR A 304 -12.33 -11.66 -17.55
C TYR A 304 -11.93 -13.13 -17.64
N GLY A 305 -11.98 -13.68 -18.86
CA GLY A 305 -11.50 -15.03 -19.14
C GLY A 305 -9.99 -15.14 -19.13
N ILE A 306 -9.47 -16.35 -18.89
CA ILE A 306 -8.03 -16.58 -18.77
C ILE A 306 -7.25 -16.21 -20.02
N ASP A 307 -7.80 -16.41 -21.23
CA ASP A 307 -7.13 -16.04 -22.49
C ASP A 307 -6.92 -14.53 -22.60
N GLU A 308 -7.88 -13.75 -22.15
CA GLU A 308 -7.83 -12.29 -22.11
C GLU A 308 -6.77 -11.82 -21.13
N LEU A 309 -6.76 -12.39 -19.92
CA LEU A 309 -5.74 -12.12 -18.89
C LEU A 309 -4.34 -12.54 -19.36
N ALA A 310 -4.18 -13.73 -19.97
CA ALA A 310 -2.91 -14.20 -20.48
C ALA A 310 -2.35 -13.27 -21.57
N SER A 311 -3.21 -12.73 -22.41
CA SER A 311 -2.83 -11.75 -23.46
C SER A 311 -2.33 -10.44 -22.84
N ALA A 312 -2.95 -9.97 -21.76
CA ALA A 312 -2.52 -8.79 -21.02
C ALA A 312 -1.19 -9.02 -20.28
N MET A 313 -1.01 -10.19 -19.66
CA MET A 313 0.22 -10.57 -18.96
C MET A 313 1.46 -10.63 -19.87
N LYS A 314 1.33 -11.04 -21.15
CA LYS A 314 2.45 -11.11 -22.10
C LYS A 314 3.13 -9.76 -22.34
N LYS A 315 2.41 -8.67 -22.13
CA LYS A 315 2.95 -7.31 -22.27
C LYS A 315 3.80 -6.89 -21.07
N ASP A 316 3.52 -7.47 -19.90
CA ASP A 316 4.10 -7.05 -18.61
C ASP A 316 5.26 -7.97 -18.16
N LYS A 317 5.21 -9.29 -18.42
CA LYS A 317 6.19 -10.27 -17.93
C LYS A 317 6.73 -11.20 -19.02
N LYS A 318 8.08 -11.18 -19.17
CA LYS A 318 8.80 -12.08 -20.10
C LYS A 318 9.28 -13.39 -19.43
N ASP A 319 9.28 -13.51 -18.10
CA ASP A 319 9.98 -14.60 -17.39
C ASP A 319 9.07 -15.69 -16.79
N GLY A 320 7.74 -15.56 -16.93
CA GLY A 320 6.79 -16.58 -16.48
C GLY A 320 6.79 -16.85 -14.96
N ARG A 321 7.42 -16.00 -14.13
CA ARG A 321 7.46 -16.16 -12.69
C ARG A 321 6.15 -15.71 -12.03
N PHE A 322 5.61 -16.57 -11.15
CA PHE A 322 4.43 -16.30 -10.35
C PHE A 322 4.74 -16.44 -8.87
N ILE A 323 4.07 -15.64 -8.07
CA ILE A 323 4.03 -15.83 -6.63
C ILE A 323 2.74 -16.60 -6.33
N LEU A 324 2.90 -17.81 -5.81
CA LEU A 324 1.82 -18.72 -5.47
C LEU A 324 1.85 -19.07 -3.98
N LEU A 325 0.92 -19.88 -3.50
CA LEU A 325 0.79 -20.28 -2.11
C LEU A 325 0.89 -21.81 -1.97
N LYS A 326 1.65 -22.28 -0.99
CA LYS A 326 1.53 -23.67 -0.48
C LYS A 326 0.45 -23.78 0.60
N GLY A 327 0.14 -22.68 1.25
CA GLY A 327 -0.84 -22.49 2.30
C GLY A 327 -0.78 -21.05 2.81
N ILE A 328 -1.65 -20.69 3.75
CA ILE A 328 -1.64 -19.37 4.37
C ILE A 328 -0.31 -19.19 5.13
N GLY A 329 0.38 -18.07 4.88
CA GLY A 329 1.71 -17.80 5.43
C GLY A 329 2.87 -18.52 4.70
N GLN A 330 2.61 -19.18 3.56
CA GLN A 330 3.60 -20.00 2.87
C GLN A 330 3.69 -19.64 1.37
N PRO A 331 4.21 -18.47 1.02
CA PRO A 331 4.39 -18.08 -0.37
C PRO A 331 5.50 -18.88 -1.05
N VAL A 332 5.40 -19.07 -2.35
CA VAL A 332 6.41 -19.72 -3.18
C VAL A 332 6.55 -18.99 -4.51
N ILE A 333 7.80 -18.78 -4.94
CA ILE A 333 8.11 -18.25 -6.27
C ILE A 333 8.29 -19.44 -7.20
N THR A 334 7.55 -19.47 -8.30
CA THR A 334 7.62 -20.58 -9.27
C THR A 334 7.44 -20.07 -10.70
N THR A 335 7.94 -20.84 -11.66
CA THR A 335 7.69 -20.58 -13.08
C THR A 335 6.48 -21.40 -13.53
N VAL A 336 5.53 -20.75 -14.19
CA VAL A 336 4.29 -21.37 -14.69
C VAL A 336 4.31 -21.37 -16.21
N LYS A 337 3.94 -22.49 -16.80
CA LYS A 337 3.75 -22.62 -18.26
C LYS A 337 2.39 -22.06 -18.66
N GLU A 338 2.29 -21.53 -19.87
CA GLU A 338 1.03 -20.96 -20.38
C GLU A 338 -0.11 -21.99 -20.42
N ASP A 339 0.20 -23.24 -20.75
CA ASP A 339 -0.80 -24.33 -20.76
C ASP A 339 -1.36 -24.63 -19.37
N ASP A 340 -0.51 -24.56 -18.33
CA ASP A 340 -0.96 -24.76 -16.94
C ASP A 340 -1.84 -23.60 -16.48
N LEU A 341 -1.56 -22.39 -16.94
CA LEU A 341 -2.37 -21.22 -16.64
C LEU A 341 -3.82 -21.42 -17.13
N ARG A 342 -3.98 -21.81 -18.40
CA ARG A 342 -5.28 -22.07 -19.00
C ARG A 342 -6.03 -23.22 -18.34
N LYS A 343 -5.32 -24.25 -17.96
CA LYS A 343 -5.89 -25.48 -17.39
C LYS A 343 -6.43 -25.31 -15.98
N TYR A 344 -5.82 -24.44 -15.17
CA TYR A 344 -6.04 -24.43 -13.71
C TYR A 344 -6.64 -23.14 -13.17
N THR A 345 -6.93 -22.15 -13.99
CA THR A 345 -7.55 -20.89 -13.55
C THR A 345 -8.98 -20.69 -14.06
N GLU A 346 -9.47 -21.58 -14.91
CA GLU A 346 -10.89 -21.72 -15.21
C GLU A 346 -11.59 -22.39 -14.02
#